data_a04e617f2499f1dd9a6bde28dd23769b
#
_entry.id   a04e617f2499f1dd9a6bde28dd23769b
#
_cell.length_a   1.000
_cell.length_b   1.000
_cell.length_c   1.000
_cell.angle_alpha   90.00
_cell.angle_beta   90.00
_cell.angle_gamma   90.00
#
_symmetry.space_group_name_H-M   'P 1'
#
loop_
_entity.id
_entity.type
_entity.pdbx_description
1 polymer ?
#
loop_
_entity_poly.entity_id
_entity_poly.type
_entity_poly.pdbx_seq_one_letter_code
_entity_poly.pdbx_strand_id
1 'polypeptide(L)'
;MAYDSYLIGYDAVGDYYFPETDVNNIQTKNEERRGGQTQVNMSFAANYSNKFYLGLNLGFASINYTSNSGYTEKGFNVTENSNYQASFLQDQVTSGKGFNAKVGFIYKPNATFRFGASFESPTWYQIDDSYTEVLNSKYTNASLNYTNDAENYSFIYHLRTPLRLSGGM
;
A
#
# COMPACT_ATOMS: atom_id res chain seq x y z
N MET A 1 -15.51 -6.38 -16.62
CA MET A 1 -14.48 -5.59 -17.35
C MET A 1 -13.85 -6.35 -18.53
N ALA A 2 -12.97 -7.37 -18.31
CA ALA A 2 -12.24 -8.01 -19.42
C ALA A 2 -13.15 -8.72 -20.44
N TYR A 3 -14.25 -9.30 -20.00
CA TYR A 3 -15.27 -9.91 -20.85
C TYR A 3 -15.98 -8.86 -21.71
N ASP A 4 -16.43 -7.76 -21.11
CA ASP A 4 -17.15 -6.69 -21.83
C ASP A 4 -16.26 -5.93 -22.81
N SER A 5 -14.94 -6.04 -22.63
CA SER A 5 -13.91 -5.44 -23.50
C SER A 5 -13.44 -6.38 -24.61
N TYR A 6 -14.07 -7.54 -24.79
CA TYR A 6 -13.73 -8.57 -25.78
C TYR A 6 -12.29 -9.10 -25.68
N LEU A 7 -11.65 -9.04 -24.51
CA LEU A 7 -10.31 -9.59 -24.30
C LEU A 7 -10.35 -11.07 -23.91
N ILE A 8 -11.44 -11.49 -23.29
CA ILE A 8 -11.71 -12.88 -22.91
C ILE A 8 -13.13 -13.26 -23.31
N GLY A 9 -13.30 -14.50 -23.78
CA GLY A 9 -14.59 -15.12 -24.00
C GLY A 9 -14.98 -16.06 -22.86
N TYR A 10 -16.24 -16.45 -22.84
CA TYR A 10 -16.77 -17.42 -21.87
C TYR A 10 -17.41 -18.61 -22.58
N ASP A 11 -16.98 -19.82 -22.27
CA ASP A 11 -17.59 -21.06 -22.71
C ASP A 11 -18.63 -21.52 -21.67
N ALA A 12 -19.91 -21.38 -22.03
CA ALA A 12 -21.02 -21.76 -21.15
C ALA A 12 -21.17 -23.29 -20.98
N VAL A 13 -20.60 -24.11 -21.87
CA VAL A 13 -20.67 -25.57 -21.78
C VAL A 13 -19.59 -26.10 -20.84
N GLY A 14 -18.38 -25.56 -20.98
CA GLY A 14 -17.23 -25.91 -20.15
C GLY A 14 -17.13 -25.14 -18.84
N ASP A 15 -17.90 -24.07 -18.64
CA ASP A 15 -17.91 -23.18 -17.50
C ASP A 15 -16.52 -22.60 -17.22
N TYR A 16 -15.86 -22.06 -18.26
CA TYR A 16 -14.54 -21.41 -18.12
C TYR A 16 -14.38 -20.20 -19.04
N TYR A 17 -13.48 -19.29 -18.63
CA TYR A 17 -13.04 -18.17 -19.46
C TYR A 17 -11.81 -18.55 -20.27
N PHE A 18 -11.72 -18.03 -21.49
CA PHE A 18 -10.58 -18.23 -22.37
C PHE A 18 -10.15 -16.91 -23.02
N PRO A 19 -8.86 -16.74 -23.35
CA PRO A 19 -8.38 -15.54 -24.05
C PRO A 19 -8.88 -15.53 -25.49
N GLU A 20 -9.39 -14.42 -25.95
CA GLU A 20 -9.73 -14.17 -27.36
C GLU A 20 -8.58 -13.50 -28.13
N THR A 21 -7.48 -13.21 -27.43
CA THR A 21 -6.30 -12.53 -27.94
C THR A 21 -5.21 -13.53 -28.37
N ASP A 22 -4.44 -13.18 -29.41
CA ASP A 22 -3.29 -13.97 -29.84
C ASP A 22 -2.20 -14.02 -28.76
N VAL A 23 -1.31 -15.00 -28.83
CA VAL A 23 -0.21 -15.20 -27.89
C VAL A 23 0.98 -14.23 -28.13
N ASN A 24 1.05 -13.56 -29.27
CA ASN A 24 2.13 -12.66 -29.65
C ASN A 24 1.83 -11.20 -29.31
N ASN A 25 1.40 -10.94 -28.08
CA ASN A 25 1.03 -9.61 -27.64
C ASN A 25 2.25 -8.81 -27.12
N ILE A 26 2.25 -7.50 -27.34
CA ILE A 26 3.22 -6.60 -26.75
C ILE A 26 2.62 -6.00 -25.48
N GLN A 27 3.25 -6.29 -24.36
CA GLN A 27 2.83 -5.83 -23.04
C GLN A 27 3.81 -4.80 -22.49
N THR A 28 3.29 -3.72 -21.94
CA THR A 28 4.08 -2.67 -21.29
C THR A 28 3.44 -2.34 -19.93
N LYS A 29 4.23 -2.39 -18.86
CA LYS A 29 3.82 -1.94 -17.53
C LYS A 29 4.66 -0.75 -17.11
N ASN A 30 4.02 0.35 -16.74
CA ASN A 30 4.62 1.50 -16.07
C ASN A 30 4.05 1.58 -14.67
N GLU A 31 4.92 1.81 -13.69
CA GLU A 31 4.50 1.93 -12.30
C GLU A 31 5.31 3.04 -11.64
N GLU A 32 4.61 3.98 -11.02
CA GLU A 32 5.20 5.06 -10.25
C GLU A 32 4.66 4.98 -8.81
N ARG A 33 5.58 4.88 -7.84
CA ARG A 33 5.27 4.85 -6.42
C ARG A 33 5.96 6.00 -5.71
N ARG A 34 5.20 6.74 -4.93
CA ARG A 34 5.70 7.85 -4.11
C ARG A 34 5.08 7.76 -2.73
N GLY A 35 5.86 8.13 -1.73
CA GLY A 35 5.33 8.20 -0.38
C GLY A 35 6.39 8.19 0.68
N GLY A 36 5.93 8.26 1.92
CA GLY A 36 6.79 8.25 3.08
C GLY A 36 6.01 8.17 4.37
N GLN A 37 6.76 7.91 5.43
CA GLN A 37 6.27 7.95 6.80
C GLN A 37 7.03 9.05 7.54
N THR A 38 6.29 9.89 8.24
CA THR A 38 6.83 10.93 9.13
C THR A 38 6.35 10.66 10.54
N GLN A 39 7.24 10.86 11.53
CA GLN A 39 6.86 10.78 12.94
C GLN A 39 7.37 12.01 13.69
N VAL A 40 6.46 12.67 14.37
CA VAL A 40 6.78 13.75 15.33
C VAL A 40 6.84 13.13 16.72
N ASN A 41 7.94 13.39 17.44
CA ASN A 41 8.19 12.86 18.76
C ASN A 41 8.26 13.99 19.79
N MET A 42 7.51 13.86 20.88
CA MET A 42 7.58 14.72 22.04
C MET A 42 8.19 13.93 23.19
N SER A 43 9.37 14.38 23.64
CA SER A 43 10.14 13.66 24.66
C SER A 43 10.30 14.47 25.94
N PHE A 44 10.15 13.79 27.06
CA PHE A 44 10.38 14.33 28.41
C PHE A 44 11.38 13.44 29.14
N ALA A 45 12.28 14.05 29.87
CA ALA A 45 13.26 13.32 30.67
C ALA A 45 13.42 13.96 32.03
N ALA A 46 13.62 13.14 33.04
CA ALA A 46 13.88 13.54 34.42
C ALA A 46 15.09 12.78 34.96
N ASN A 47 15.86 13.47 35.80
CA ASN A 47 17.00 12.90 36.52
C ASN A 47 16.80 13.12 38.01
N TYR A 48 16.89 12.06 38.80
CA TYR A 48 16.84 12.11 40.22
C TYR A 48 18.16 11.66 40.83
N SER A 49 18.80 12.58 41.60
CA SER A 49 20.04 12.36 42.33
C SER A 49 21.20 11.77 41.49
N ASN A 50 21.24 11.99 40.18
CA ASN A 50 22.20 11.40 39.26
C ASN A 50 22.29 9.87 39.32
N LYS A 51 21.29 9.22 39.91
CA LYS A 51 21.17 7.78 40.06
C LYS A 51 20.04 7.18 39.27
N PHE A 52 18.95 7.90 39.14
CA PHE A 52 17.78 7.43 38.45
C PHE A 52 17.36 8.41 37.34
N TYR A 53 17.27 7.92 36.12
CA TYR A 53 16.86 8.66 34.93
C TYR A 53 15.59 8.04 34.38
N LEU A 54 14.61 8.85 34.09
CA LEU A 54 13.35 8.44 33.51
C LEU A 54 13.16 9.21 32.19
N GLY A 55 12.72 8.52 31.14
CA GLY A 55 12.36 9.10 29.85
C GLY A 55 10.98 8.67 29.42
N LEU A 56 10.22 9.60 28.89
CA LEU A 56 8.93 9.38 28.24
C LEU A 56 8.98 10.00 26.85
N ASN A 57 8.46 9.28 25.85
CA ASN A 57 8.29 9.79 24.50
C ASN A 57 6.88 9.48 24.01
N LEU A 58 6.24 10.45 23.37
CA LEU A 58 4.97 10.31 22.67
C LEU A 58 5.25 10.54 21.19
N GLY A 59 4.90 9.58 20.37
CA GLY A 59 5.09 9.60 18.93
C GLY A 59 3.79 9.69 18.15
N PHE A 60 3.71 10.65 17.24
CA PHE A 60 2.59 10.85 16.31
C PHE A 60 3.11 10.58 14.91
N ALA A 61 2.62 9.52 14.29
CA ALA A 61 3.05 9.08 12.96
C ALA A 61 2.02 9.44 11.90
N SER A 62 2.50 9.77 10.71
CA SER A 62 1.68 9.96 9.52
C SER A 62 2.29 9.17 8.36
N ILE A 63 1.44 8.51 7.59
CA ILE A 63 1.79 7.77 6.38
C ILE A 63 1.05 8.42 5.22
N ASN A 64 1.76 8.65 4.11
CA ASN A 64 1.16 9.04 2.84
C ASN A 64 1.87 8.23 1.75
N TYR A 65 1.09 7.59 0.90
CA TYR A 65 1.58 6.75 -0.18
C TYR A 65 0.65 6.88 -1.38
N THR A 66 1.24 7.00 -2.56
CA THR A 66 0.53 6.99 -3.84
C THR A 66 1.20 6.00 -4.78
N SER A 67 0.41 5.26 -5.53
CA SER A 67 0.88 4.33 -6.55
C SER A 67 0.01 4.50 -7.79
N ASN A 68 0.65 4.85 -8.91
CA ASN A 68 0.01 4.96 -10.21
C ASN A 68 0.59 3.85 -11.08
N SER A 69 -0.27 2.97 -11.56
CA SER A 69 0.11 1.83 -12.40
C SER A 69 -0.67 1.87 -13.71
N GLY A 70 0.05 1.80 -14.81
CA GLY A 70 -0.52 1.66 -16.15
C GLY A 70 0.00 0.39 -16.82
N TYR A 71 -0.91 -0.51 -17.18
CA TYR A 71 -0.62 -1.67 -17.99
C TYR A 71 -1.25 -1.47 -19.36
N THR A 72 -0.48 -1.67 -20.42
CA THR A 72 -0.94 -1.57 -21.81
C THR A 72 -0.58 -2.84 -22.54
N GLU A 73 -1.53 -3.39 -23.26
CA GLU A 73 -1.36 -4.53 -24.13
C GLU A 73 -1.81 -4.18 -25.56
N LYS A 74 -1.01 -4.59 -26.54
CA LYS A 74 -1.33 -4.46 -27.97
C LYS A 74 -1.21 -5.82 -28.62
N GLY A 75 -2.19 -6.18 -29.40
CA GLY A 75 -2.21 -7.47 -30.06
C GLY A 75 -3.33 -7.58 -31.08
N PHE A 76 -3.63 -8.82 -31.42
CA PHE A 76 -4.69 -9.18 -32.34
C PHE A 76 -5.74 -10.01 -31.61
N ASN A 77 -7.00 -9.64 -31.72
CA ASN A 77 -8.11 -10.44 -31.26
C ASN A 77 -8.55 -11.38 -32.36
N VAL A 78 -8.47 -12.69 -32.09
CA VAL A 78 -8.70 -13.74 -33.09
C VAL A 78 -10.19 -13.86 -33.40
N THR A 79 -11.06 -13.74 -32.39
CA THR A 79 -12.51 -13.88 -32.54
C THR A 79 -13.08 -12.69 -33.34
N GLU A 80 -12.68 -11.49 -33.00
CA GLU A 80 -13.17 -10.27 -33.65
C GLU A 80 -12.38 -9.91 -34.93
N ASN A 81 -11.35 -10.68 -35.28
CA ASN A 81 -10.46 -10.45 -36.42
C ASN A 81 -9.98 -9.02 -36.51
N SER A 82 -9.51 -8.46 -35.40
CA SER A 82 -9.17 -7.03 -35.26
C SER A 82 -7.94 -6.82 -34.38
N ASN A 83 -7.09 -5.86 -34.79
CA ASN A 83 -6.04 -5.38 -33.87
C ASN A 83 -6.68 -4.59 -32.72
N TYR A 84 -6.09 -4.70 -31.54
CA TYR A 84 -6.52 -3.98 -30.35
C TYR A 84 -5.37 -3.37 -29.57
N GLN A 85 -5.71 -2.38 -28.78
CA GLN A 85 -4.89 -1.86 -27.69
C GLN A 85 -5.76 -1.75 -26.46
N ALA A 86 -5.41 -2.51 -25.42
CA ALA A 86 -6.05 -2.41 -24.11
C ALA A 86 -5.12 -1.66 -23.14
N SER A 87 -5.69 -0.87 -22.24
CA SER A 87 -4.97 -0.22 -21.16
C SER A 87 -5.75 -0.36 -19.86
N PHE A 88 -5.09 -0.87 -18.83
CA PHE A 88 -5.61 -0.95 -17.47
C PHE A 88 -4.83 0.06 -16.61
N LEU A 89 -5.54 1.04 -16.08
CA LEU A 89 -5.00 2.08 -15.22
C LEU A 89 -5.48 1.84 -13.80
N GLN A 90 -4.58 1.94 -12.84
CA GLN A 90 -4.87 1.76 -11.42
C GLN A 90 -4.14 2.84 -10.63
N ASP A 91 -4.89 3.66 -9.92
CA ASP A 91 -4.40 4.71 -9.05
C ASP A 91 -4.77 4.37 -7.60
N GLN A 92 -3.77 4.35 -6.72
CA GLN A 92 -3.94 4.09 -5.29
C GLN A 92 -3.44 5.26 -4.47
N VAL A 93 -4.22 5.65 -3.46
CA VAL A 93 -3.86 6.64 -2.46
C VAL A 93 -4.10 6.05 -1.08
N THR A 94 -3.02 5.95 -0.31
CA THR A 94 -3.04 5.47 1.07
C THR A 94 -2.62 6.59 2.00
N SER A 95 -3.45 6.92 2.97
CA SER A 95 -3.12 7.85 4.05
C SER A 95 -3.33 7.19 5.41
N GLY A 96 -2.52 7.57 6.39
CA GLY A 96 -2.63 6.98 7.71
C GLY A 96 -2.11 7.89 8.81
N LYS A 97 -2.73 7.75 10.00
CA LYS A 97 -2.28 8.42 11.23
C LYS A 97 -2.10 7.37 12.31
N GLY A 98 -1.04 7.53 13.09
CA GLY A 98 -0.71 6.59 14.15
C GLY A 98 -0.18 7.27 15.39
N PHE A 99 -0.28 6.57 16.51
CA PHE A 99 0.21 7.00 17.80
C PHE A 99 0.96 5.87 18.50
N ASN A 100 2.06 6.22 19.19
CA ASN A 100 2.78 5.32 20.08
C ASN A 100 3.35 6.07 21.30
N ALA A 101 3.72 5.32 22.31
CA ALA A 101 4.39 5.83 23.49
C ALA A 101 5.61 4.96 23.83
N LYS A 102 6.65 5.60 24.35
CA LYS A 102 7.86 4.91 24.81
C LYS A 102 8.17 5.40 26.21
N VAL A 103 8.55 4.47 27.09
CA VAL A 103 9.06 4.77 28.42
C VAL A 103 10.38 4.05 28.62
N GLY A 104 11.33 4.70 29.22
CA GLY A 104 12.61 4.11 29.53
C GLY A 104 13.15 4.63 30.86
N PHE A 105 13.95 3.81 31.51
CA PHE A 105 14.66 4.22 32.70
C PHE A 105 16.11 3.73 32.69
N ILE A 106 16.97 4.46 33.38
CA ILE A 106 18.34 4.05 33.70
C ILE A 106 18.53 4.21 35.19
N TYR A 107 19.05 3.16 35.85
CA TYR A 107 19.41 3.16 37.24
C TYR A 107 20.91 2.95 37.40
N LYS A 108 21.56 3.86 38.13
CA LYS A 108 22.99 3.88 38.46
C LYS A 108 23.19 3.76 39.95
N PRO A 109 23.28 2.55 40.52
CA PRO A 109 23.53 2.37 41.94
C PRO A 109 24.88 2.95 42.37
N ASN A 110 25.90 2.85 41.52
CA ASN A 110 27.25 3.38 41.74
C ASN A 110 27.88 3.80 40.40
N ALA A 111 29.16 4.20 40.44
CA ALA A 111 29.89 4.65 39.22
C ALA A 111 30.15 3.54 38.21
N THR A 112 30.18 2.29 38.65
CA THR A 112 30.59 1.10 37.85
C THR A 112 29.40 0.48 37.15
N PHE A 113 28.25 0.37 37.79
CA PHE A 113 27.09 -0.34 37.29
C PHE A 113 25.97 0.60 36.83
N ARG A 114 25.38 0.26 35.68
CA ARG A 114 24.21 0.91 35.11
C ARG A 114 23.25 -0.16 34.62
N PHE A 115 21.98 -0.01 34.94
CA PHE A 115 20.90 -0.87 34.45
C PHE A 115 19.91 0.00 33.70
N GLY A 116 19.54 -0.41 32.51
CA GLY A 116 18.55 0.31 31.70
C GLY A 116 17.51 -0.65 31.14
N ALA A 117 16.28 -0.16 31.08
CA ALA A 117 15.23 -0.83 30.34
C ALA A 117 14.36 0.20 29.63
N SER A 118 13.79 -0.21 28.50
CA SER A 118 12.83 0.58 27.77
C SER A 118 11.70 -0.29 27.23
N PHE A 119 10.52 0.30 27.22
CA PHE A 119 9.30 -0.25 26.63
C PHE A 119 8.81 0.71 25.56
N GLU A 120 8.52 0.19 24.38
CA GLU A 120 7.85 0.89 23.29
C GLU A 120 6.52 0.20 23.01
N SER A 121 5.43 0.95 23.12
CA SER A 121 4.11 0.45 22.78
C SER A 121 4.03 0.13 21.28
N PRO A 122 3.09 -0.69 20.85
CA PRO A 122 2.70 -0.70 19.45
C PRO A 122 2.39 0.71 18.94
N THR A 123 2.61 0.94 17.66
CA THR A 123 1.99 2.07 16.98
C THR A 123 0.63 1.62 16.48
N TRP A 124 -0.42 2.27 16.91
CA TRP A 124 -1.77 2.05 16.43
C TRP A 124 -2.03 3.01 15.28
N TYR A 125 -2.20 2.46 14.09
CA TYR A 125 -2.53 3.20 12.88
C TYR A 125 -4.00 3.03 12.52
N GLN A 126 -4.60 4.11 12.08
CA GLN A 126 -5.80 4.09 11.25
C GLN A 126 -5.35 4.45 9.84
N ILE A 127 -5.61 3.56 8.90
CA ILE A 127 -5.22 3.68 7.49
C ILE A 127 -6.50 3.84 6.68
N ASP A 128 -6.51 4.83 5.82
CA ASP A 128 -7.51 5.10 4.80
C ASP A 128 -6.87 4.82 3.45
N ASP A 129 -7.42 3.85 2.74
CA ASP A 129 -6.89 3.37 1.47
C ASP A 129 -7.98 3.44 0.41
N SER A 130 -7.68 4.08 -0.69
CA SER A 130 -8.57 4.19 -1.82
C SER A 130 -7.84 3.90 -3.11
N TYR A 131 -8.51 3.23 -4.03
CA TYR A 131 -7.98 3.02 -5.36
C TYR A 131 -9.08 3.11 -6.42
N THR A 132 -8.66 3.50 -7.61
CA THR A 132 -9.50 3.67 -8.78
C THR A 132 -8.95 2.79 -9.89
N GLU A 133 -9.82 2.09 -10.58
CA GLU A 133 -9.47 1.23 -11.69
C GLU A 133 -10.25 1.62 -12.94
N VAL A 134 -9.53 1.68 -14.08
CA VAL A 134 -10.12 1.96 -15.40
C VAL A 134 -9.53 1.00 -16.42
N LEU A 135 -10.39 0.29 -17.14
CA LEU A 135 -10.04 -0.51 -18.30
C LEU A 135 -10.57 0.13 -19.57
N ASN A 136 -9.67 0.38 -20.51
CA ASN A 136 -10.02 0.84 -21.85
C ASN A 136 -9.52 -0.15 -22.87
N SER A 137 -10.33 -0.51 -23.84
CA SER A 137 -9.91 -1.23 -25.05
C SER A 137 -10.33 -0.47 -26.30
N LYS A 138 -9.38 -0.38 -27.23
CA LYS A 138 -9.57 0.25 -28.54
C LYS A 138 -9.24 -0.78 -29.63
N TYR A 139 -10.15 -0.96 -30.52
CA TYR A 139 -10.05 -1.86 -31.66
C TYR A 139 -9.94 -1.08 -32.96
N THR A 140 -9.36 -1.69 -34.00
CA THR A 140 -9.44 -1.14 -35.37
C THR A 140 -10.88 -0.96 -35.80
N ASN A 141 -11.75 -1.89 -35.44
CA ASN A 141 -13.20 -1.72 -35.54
C ASN A 141 -13.70 -0.91 -34.33
N ALA A 142 -14.03 0.35 -34.53
CA ALA A 142 -14.43 1.26 -33.45
C ALA A 142 -15.73 0.86 -32.74
N SER A 143 -16.57 0.00 -33.33
CA SER A 143 -17.78 -0.51 -32.66
C SER A 143 -17.49 -1.44 -31.48
N LEU A 144 -16.26 -1.98 -31.39
CA LEU A 144 -15.80 -2.85 -30.31
C LEU A 144 -15.06 -2.09 -29.21
N ASN A 145 -14.92 -0.77 -29.33
CA ASN A 145 -14.24 0.03 -28.31
C ASN A 145 -15.03 -0.02 -27.00
N TYR A 146 -14.31 -0.23 -25.91
CA TYR A 146 -14.88 -0.31 -24.58
C TYR A 146 -14.10 0.60 -23.60
N THR A 147 -14.83 1.26 -22.76
CA THR A 147 -14.30 1.99 -21.60
C THR A 147 -15.26 1.75 -20.45
N ASN A 148 -14.78 1.17 -19.35
CA ASN A 148 -15.60 1.10 -18.16
C ASN A 148 -15.59 2.45 -17.44
N ASP A 149 -16.66 2.71 -16.70
CA ASP A 149 -16.66 3.80 -15.72
C ASP A 149 -15.59 3.50 -14.64
N ALA A 150 -14.94 4.55 -14.13
CA ALA A 150 -13.94 4.40 -13.10
C ALA A 150 -14.55 3.78 -11.83
N GLU A 151 -14.08 2.61 -11.47
CA GLU A 151 -14.50 1.95 -10.23
C GLU A 151 -13.64 2.47 -9.08
N ASN A 152 -14.31 3.05 -8.08
CA ASN A 152 -13.65 3.60 -6.90
C ASN A 152 -13.93 2.71 -5.70
N TYR A 153 -12.85 2.28 -5.05
CA TYR A 153 -12.90 1.49 -3.83
C TYR A 153 -12.26 2.28 -2.71
N SER A 154 -12.91 2.32 -1.57
CA SER A 154 -12.39 2.97 -0.36
C SER A 154 -12.68 2.13 0.86
N PHE A 155 -11.66 1.94 1.70
CA PHE A 155 -11.81 1.20 2.95
C PHE A 155 -10.86 1.72 4.02
N ILE A 156 -11.31 1.62 5.26
CA ILE A 156 -10.54 2.02 6.43
C ILE A 156 -10.18 0.76 7.21
N TYR A 157 -8.91 0.64 7.59
CA TYR A 157 -8.47 -0.45 8.44
C TYR A 157 -7.50 0.01 9.53
N HIS A 158 -7.36 -0.83 10.55
CA HIS A 158 -6.46 -0.57 11.66
C HIS A 158 -5.25 -1.49 11.58
N LEU A 159 -4.07 -0.88 11.61
CA LEU A 159 -2.79 -1.59 11.63
C LEU A 159 -2.12 -1.38 13.00
N ARG A 160 -1.57 -2.45 13.54
CA ARG A 160 -0.85 -2.42 14.81
C ARG A 160 0.54 -3.00 14.63
N THR A 161 1.59 -2.23 14.97
CA THR A 161 2.96 -2.73 14.98
C THR A 161 3.24 -3.57 16.24
N PRO A 162 4.27 -4.42 16.25
CA PRO A 162 4.70 -5.12 17.46
C PRO A 162 5.17 -4.15 18.55
N LEU A 163 4.99 -4.53 19.80
CA LEU A 163 5.65 -3.89 20.95
C LEU A 163 7.15 -4.23 20.96
N ARG A 164 7.95 -3.36 21.58
CA ARG A 164 9.39 -3.60 21.77
C ARG A 164 9.78 -3.44 23.22
N LEU A 165 10.58 -4.39 23.71
CA LEU A 165 11.22 -4.36 25.01
C LEU A 165 12.73 -4.40 24.80
N SER A 166 13.46 -3.55 25.50
CA SER A 166 14.92 -3.54 25.47
C SER A 166 15.46 -3.38 26.89
N GLY A 167 16.55 -4.05 27.18
CA GLY A 167 17.24 -3.98 28.46
C GLY A 167 18.74 -4.11 28.29
N GLY A 168 19.51 -3.53 29.19
CA GLY A 168 20.97 -3.58 29.17
C GLY A 168 21.58 -3.22 30.53
N MET A 169 22.84 -3.61 30.73
CA MET A 169 23.66 -3.26 31.86
C MET A 169 25.09 -2.91 31.41
#